data_0f00f2c83e172eff0abbc88486598c96
#
_entry.id   0f00f2c83e172eff0abbc88486598c96
#
_cell.length_a   1.000
_cell.length_b   1.000
_cell.length_c   1.000
_cell.angle_alpha   90.00
_cell.angle_beta   90.00
_cell.angle_gamma   90.00
#
_symmetry.space_group_name_H-M   'P 1'
#
loop_
_entity.id
_entity.type
_entity.pdbx_description
1 polymer ?
#
loop_
_entity_poly.entity_id
_entity_poly.type
_entity_poly.pdbx_seq_one_letter_code
_entity_poly.pdbx_strand_id
1 'polypeptide(L)'
;NLFFYINFVMGKINSIYAASMSIINNDLTLDVTKTIQHAEMIIDQGCHGAAIFGSTGQAQLISITEKIKLFNQLSTSKYKDKYIIGTGLNSLSETINLMSVARSLNFKKFLIMPPAFYKYEDDNVINFYTKIIEAHPECEIVLYNFEKLCGYKFSVECVQELVKRFPEQIVGVKDSSYNLFENLEIDNFSILPGSESKLLKGLELGCSGIITATCNVTSALARKVYDDFFDKKEQSANQKLCNVRNAFEKYNLISGLHAYYSKTNGIYKNVLPPLSILNS
;
A
#
# COMPACT_ATOMS: atom_id res chain seq x y z
N ASN A 1 33.51 18.82 14.65
CA ASN A 1 32.25 19.08 13.94
C ASN A 1 32.30 18.39 12.57
N LEU A 2 32.04 17.10 12.56
CA LEU A 2 31.85 16.32 11.33
C LEU A 2 30.36 16.41 10.98
N PHE A 3 30.00 17.29 10.06
CA PHE A 3 28.72 17.27 9.40
C PHE A 3 28.72 16.04 8.48
N PHE A 4 28.11 14.96 8.93
CA PHE A 4 27.69 13.90 8.03
C PHE A 4 26.55 14.47 7.17
N TYR A 5 26.87 14.93 5.97
CA TYR A 5 25.90 15.03 4.88
C TYR A 5 25.50 13.62 4.53
N ILE A 6 24.43 13.12 5.12
CA ILE A 6 23.74 11.96 4.59
C ILE A 6 23.08 12.48 3.30
N ASN A 7 23.71 12.21 2.16
CA ASN A 7 23.04 12.31 0.87
C ASN A 7 21.98 11.20 0.86
N PHE A 8 20.77 11.52 1.30
CA PHE A 8 19.62 10.66 1.10
C PHE A 8 19.42 10.52 -0.41
N VAL A 9 19.82 9.39 -0.97
CA VAL A 9 19.39 9.00 -2.30
C VAL A 9 17.91 8.61 -2.17
N MET A 10 17.03 9.56 -2.49
CA MET A 10 15.58 9.38 -2.36
C MET A 10 15.13 8.23 -3.27
N GLY A 11 14.39 7.27 -2.73
CA GLY A 11 13.77 6.20 -3.50
C GLY A 11 12.78 6.73 -4.56
N LYS A 12 12.36 5.87 -5.48
CA LYS A 12 11.45 6.26 -6.58
C LYS A 12 10.05 6.69 -6.10
N ILE A 13 9.64 6.30 -4.89
CA ILE A 13 8.34 6.64 -4.28
C ILE A 13 8.57 7.24 -2.90
N ASN A 14 8.57 8.56 -2.80
CA ASN A 14 8.77 9.29 -1.55
C ASN A 14 7.45 9.92 -1.14
N SER A 15 6.68 9.26 -0.26
CA SER A 15 5.29 9.68 -0.10
C SER A 15 4.54 9.04 1.05
N ILE A 16 3.48 9.72 1.45
CA ILE A 16 2.42 9.19 2.31
C ILE A 16 1.32 8.62 1.42
N TYR A 17 1.10 7.32 1.50
CA TYR A 17 0.03 6.62 0.79
C TYR A 17 -0.98 6.03 1.77
N ALA A 18 -2.26 6.17 1.49
CA ALA A 18 -3.27 5.34 2.12
C ALA A 18 -3.45 4.02 1.34
N ALA A 19 -3.50 2.91 2.07
CA ALA A 19 -4.10 1.68 1.55
C ALA A 19 -5.62 1.90 1.52
N SER A 20 -6.14 2.33 0.35
CA SER A 20 -7.49 2.87 0.21
C SER A 20 -8.56 1.82 0.49
N MET A 21 -9.63 2.25 1.19
CA MET A 21 -10.81 1.43 1.42
C MET A 21 -11.58 1.22 0.13
N SER A 22 -12.27 0.08 0.01
CA SER A 22 -13.29 -0.18 -1.01
C SER A 22 -14.68 0.00 -0.41
N ILE A 23 -15.58 0.62 -1.16
CA ILE A 23 -16.97 0.85 -0.76
C ILE A 23 -17.84 -0.27 -1.32
N ILE A 24 -18.61 -0.90 -0.45
CA ILE A 24 -19.40 -2.09 -0.78
C ILE A 24 -20.89 -1.76 -0.72
N ASN A 25 -21.62 -2.08 -1.77
CA ASN A 25 -23.05 -1.93 -1.85
C ASN A 25 -23.81 -2.88 -0.91
N ASN A 26 -25.11 -2.68 -0.75
CA ASN A 26 -25.94 -3.56 0.09
C ASN A 26 -26.08 -4.99 -0.48
N ASP A 27 -25.91 -5.16 -1.78
CA ASP A 27 -25.90 -6.45 -2.46
C ASP A 27 -24.52 -7.11 -2.49
N LEU A 28 -23.56 -6.57 -1.72
CA LEU A 28 -22.17 -7.03 -1.61
C LEU A 28 -21.34 -6.87 -2.90
N THR A 29 -21.79 -6.06 -3.85
CA THR A 29 -20.98 -5.66 -5.00
C THR A 29 -20.11 -4.45 -4.68
N LEU A 30 -19.03 -4.25 -5.44
CA LEU A 30 -18.17 -3.07 -5.32
C LEU A 30 -18.90 -1.83 -5.86
N ASP A 31 -19.00 -0.78 -5.06
CA ASP A 31 -19.37 0.55 -5.55
C ASP A 31 -18.14 1.24 -6.14
N VAL A 32 -17.97 1.09 -7.43
CA VAL A 32 -16.81 1.60 -8.17
C VAL A 32 -16.67 3.10 -8.02
N THR A 33 -17.75 3.84 -8.23
CA THR A 33 -17.73 5.32 -8.21
C THR A 33 -17.38 5.86 -6.81
N LYS A 34 -18.02 5.33 -5.76
CA LYS A 34 -17.74 5.78 -4.40
C LYS A 34 -16.38 5.32 -3.89
N THR A 35 -15.87 4.17 -4.34
CA THR A 35 -14.51 3.73 -4.04
C THR A 35 -13.48 4.71 -4.62
N ILE A 36 -13.67 5.16 -5.85
CA ILE A 36 -12.79 6.17 -6.47
C ILE A 36 -12.92 7.52 -5.76
N GLN A 37 -14.14 7.98 -5.48
CA GLN A 37 -14.36 9.22 -4.72
C GLN A 37 -13.69 9.20 -3.35
N HIS A 38 -13.71 8.05 -2.64
CA HIS A 38 -12.98 7.88 -1.38
C HIS A 38 -11.46 8.03 -1.59
N ALA A 39 -10.90 7.37 -2.60
CA ALA A 39 -9.47 7.45 -2.90
C ALA A 39 -9.05 8.90 -3.26
N GLU A 40 -9.86 9.62 -4.01
CA GLU A 40 -9.63 11.04 -4.33
C GLU A 40 -9.72 11.91 -3.08
N MET A 41 -10.70 11.68 -2.21
CA MET A 41 -10.88 12.40 -0.96
C MET A 41 -9.65 12.31 -0.05
N ILE A 42 -9.09 11.12 0.14
CA ILE A 42 -7.89 10.95 1.00
C ILE A 42 -6.65 11.62 0.41
N ILE A 43 -6.54 11.73 -0.91
CA ILE A 43 -5.49 12.51 -1.56
C ILE A 43 -5.74 14.01 -1.34
N ASP A 44 -6.96 14.50 -1.53
CA ASP A 44 -7.33 15.90 -1.26
C ASP A 44 -7.09 16.28 0.22
N GLN A 45 -7.20 15.32 1.15
CA GLN A 45 -6.96 15.52 2.58
C GLN A 45 -5.49 15.46 3.01
N GLY A 46 -4.56 15.15 2.10
CA GLY A 46 -3.13 15.24 2.38
C GLY A 46 -2.27 14.05 1.96
N CYS A 47 -2.83 12.88 1.65
CA CYS A 47 -2.03 11.80 1.08
C CYS A 47 -1.43 12.22 -0.28
N HIS A 48 -0.21 11.81 -0.54
CA HIS A 48 0.40 12.00 -1.86
C HIS A 48 -0.23 11.08 -2.92
N GLY A 49 -0.76 9.94 -2.48
CA GLY A 49 -1.41 8.98 -3.35
C GLY A 49 -2.20 7.92 -2.57
N ALA A 50 -2.75 6.97 -3.29
CA ALA A 50 -3.51 5.86 -2.73
C ALA A 50 -3.11 4.52 -3.37
N ALA A 51 -2.97 3.48 -2.56
CA ALA A 51 -2.83 2.11 -3.01
C ALA A 51 -4.24 1.48 -3.10
N ILE A 52 -4.67 1.22 -4.32
CA ILE A 52 -5.97 0.62 -4.62
C ILE A 52 -5.84 -0.90 -4.55
N PHE A 53 -6.84 -1.57 -4.00
CA PHE A 53 -6.84 -3.03 -3.86
C PHE A 53 -5.64 -3.63 -3.12
N GLY A 54 -5.19 -2.95 -2.06
CA GLY A 54 -4.44 -3.60 -1.00
C GLY A 54 -5.37 -4.43 -0.09
N SER A 55 -4.84 -4.98 1.00
CA SER A 55 -5.65 -5.73 1.98
C SER A 55 -6.77 -4.89 2.61
N THR A 56 -6.51 -3.63 2.90
CA THR A 56 -7.52 -2.68 3.42
C THR A 56 -8.66 -2.45 2.42
N GLY A 57 -8.38 -2.50 1.13
CA GLY A 57 -9.36 -2.43 0.07
C GLY A 57 -10.06 -3.76 -0.23
N GLN A 58 -9.93 -4.77 0.65
CA GLN A 58 -10.58 -6.08 0.53
C GLN A 58 -10.28 -6.80 -0.79
N ALA A 59 -9.08 -6.62 -1.32
CA ALA A 59 -8.71 -7.06 -2.67
C ALA A 59 -8.94 -8.55 -2.93
N GLN A 60 -8.68 -9.41 -1.94
CA GLN A 60 -8.83 -10.86 -2.05
C GLN A 60 -10.30 -11.32 -2.10
N LEU A 61 -11.24 -10.45 -1.73
CA LEU A 61 -12.68 -10.72 -1.68
C LEU A 61 -13.45 -10.09 -2.85
N ILE A 62 -12.80 -9.23 -3.65
CA ILE A 62 -13.40 -8.55 -4.79
C ILE A 62 -13.08 -9.33 -6.08
N SER A 63 -14.08 -9.56 -6.91
CA SER A 63 -13.93 -10.30 -8.16
C SER A 63 -13.04 -9.55 -9.16
N ILE A 64 -12.39 -10.30 -10.05
CA ILE A 64 -11.56 -9.73 -11.14
C ILE A 64 -12.40 -8.83 -12.04
N THR A 65 -13.63 -9.21 -12.33
CA THR A 65 -14.56 -8.41 -13.14
C THR A 65 -14.82 -7.03 -12.52
N GLU A 66 -15.01 -6.97 -11.21
CA GLU A 66 -15.21 -5.70 -10.49
C GLU A 66 -13.93 -4.87 -10.44
N LYS A 67 -12.76 -5.51 -10.26
CA LYS A 67 -11.46 -4.83 -10.34
C LYS A 67 -11.26 -4.17 -11.70
N ILE A 68 -11.57 -4.87 -12.78
CA ILE A 68 -11.48 -4.34 -14.14
C ILE A 68 -12.44 -3.16 -14.36
N LYS A 69 -13.68 -3.24 -13.86
CA LYS A 69 -14.61 -2.10 -13.90
C LYS A 69 -14.05 -0.88 -13.20
N LEU A 70 -13.45 -1.08 -12.02
CA LEU A 70 -12.82 0.01 -11.28
C LEU A 70 -11.63 0.58 -12.06
N PHE A 71 -10.74 -0.21 -12.63
CA PHE A 71 -9.59 0.28 -13.39
C PHE A 71 -10.01 1.14 -14.58
N ASN A 72 -11.06 0.73 -15.32
CA ASN A 72 -11.58 1.52 -16.43
C ASN A 72 -12.02 2.92 -15.98
N GLN A 73 -12.78 3.03 -14.90
CA GLN A 73 -13.22 4.32 -14.39
C GLN A 73 -12.08 5.10 -13.71
N LEU A 74 -11.20 4.43 -12.96
CA LEU A 74 -10.05 5.02 -12.28
C LEU A 74 -9.08 5.66 -13.29
N SER A 75 -8.98 5.11 -14.50
CA SER A 75 -8.10 5.63 -15.56
C SER A 75 -8.46 7.03 -16.01
N THR A 76 -9.66 7.51 -15.72
CA THR A 76 -10.15 8.87 -16.02
C THR A 76 -10.04 9.82 -14.82
N SER A 77 -9.57 9.35 -13.66
CA SER A 77 -9.40 10.17 -12.47
C SER A 77 -8.33 11.25 -12.69
N LYS A 78 -8.58 12.43 -12.12
CA LYS A 78 -7.60 13.53 -12.07
C LYS A 78 -6.30 13.16 -11.34
N TYR A 79 -6.33 12.09 -10.51
CA TYR A 79 -5.20 11.59 -9.73
C TYR A 79 -4.62 10.28 -10.27
N LYS A 80 -4.89 9.94 -11.52
CA LYS A 80 -4.47 8.68 -12.15
C LYS A 80 -3.01 8.29 -11.82
N ASP A 81 -2.08 9.23 -11.93
CA ASP A 81 -0.66 8.98 -11.72
C ASP A 81 -0.25 8.84 -10.24
N LYS A 82 -1.19 9.10 -9.32
CA LYS A 82 -0.99 8.98 -7.88
C LYS A 82 -1.47 7.64 -7.31
N TYR A 83 -1.90 6.71 -8.15
CA TYR A 83 -2.34 5.39 -7.71
C TYR A 83 -1.25 4.33 -7.84
N ILE A 84 -1.19 3.45 -6.84
CA ILE A 84 -0.50 2.16 -6.91
C ILE A 84 -1.58 1.09 -6.95
N ILE A 85 -1.53 0.20 -7.94
CA ILE A 85 -2.57 -0.81 -8.17
C ILE A 85 -2.19 -2.12 -7.49
N GLY A 86 -2.96 -2.52 -6.50
CA GLY A 86 -2.86 -3.85 -5.91
C GLY A 86 -3.55 -4.90 -6.78
N THR A 87 -2.96 -6.08 -6.89
CA THR A 87 -3.57 -7.20 -7.62
C THR A 87 -4.44 -8.07 -6.72
N GLY A 88 -3.95 -8.39 -5.52
CA GLY A 88 -4.70 -9.17 -4.52
C GLY A 88 -5.07 -10.58 -4.97
N LEU A 89 -4.22 -11.23 -5.77
CA LEU A 89 -4.48 -12.55 -6.37
C LEU A 89 -3.36 -13.53 -6.03
N ASN A 90 -3.71 -14.80 -5.82
CA ASN A 90 -2.76 -15.90 -5.63
C ASN A 90 -2.30 -16.52 -6.96
N SER A 91 -3.16 -16.54 -7.97
CA SER A 91 -2.87 -17.12 -9.27
C SER A 91 -1.89 -16.23 -10.06
N LEU A 92 -0.76 -16.79 -10.49
CA LEU A 92 0.23 -16.10 -11.32
C LEU A 92 -0.39 -15.63 -12.64
N SER A 93 -1.12 -16.51 -13.33
CA SER A 93 -1.73 -16.18 -14.62
C SER A 93 -2.80 -15.09 -14.50
N GLU A 94 -3.62 -15.11 -13.46
CA GLU A 94 -4.62 -14.07 -13.21
C GLU A 94 -3.98 -12.75 -12.81
N THR A 95 -2.89 -12.79 -12.03
CA THR A 95 -2.10 -11.59 -11.71
C THR A 95 -1.55 -10.94 -12.98
N ILE A 96 -0.92 -11.71 -13.86
CA ILE A 96 -0.40 -11.24 -15.14
C ILE A 96 -1.53 -10.68 -16.03
N ASN A 97 -2.67 -11.38 -16.13
CA ASN A 97 -3.80 -10.94 -16.93
C ASN A 97 -4.43 -9.65 -16.39
N LEU A 98 -4.61 -9.52 -15.07
CA LEU A 98 -5.13 -8.31 -14.45
C LEU A 98 -4.18 -7.12 -14.65
N MET A 99 -2.88 -7.35 -14.54
CA MET A 99 -1.85 -6.34 -14.84
C MET A 99 -1.90 -5.93 -16.32
N SER A 100 -2.14 -6.85 -17.25
CA SER A 100 -2.30 -6.52 -18.68
C SER A 100 -3.43 -5.53 -18.91
N VAL A 101 -4.57 -5.70 -18.24
CA VAL A 101 -5.69 -4.76 -18.31
C VAL A 101 -5.30 -3.41 -17.72
N ALA A 102 -4.72 -3.37 -16.52
CA ALA A 102 -4.29 -2.11 -15.91
C ALA A 102 -3.24 -1.39 -16.76
N ARG A 103 -2.31 -2.12 -17.37
CA ARG A 103 -1.29 -1.59 -18.28
C ARG A 103 -1.90 -0.98 -19.54
N SER A 104 -2.90 -1.62 -20.15
CA SER A 104 -3.61 -1.08 -21.32
C SER A 104 -4.31 0.28 -21.02
N LEU A 105 -4.58 0.53 -19.74
CA LEU A 105 -5.10 1.79 -19.22
C LEU A 105 -3.99 2.75 -18.74
N ASN A 106 -2.72 2.44 -19.03
CA ASN A 106 -1.52 3.20 -18.66
C ASN A 106 -1.22 3.28 -17.15
N PHE A 107 -1.68 2.34 -16.33
CA PHE A 107 -1.16 2.19 -14.97
C PHE A 107 0.20 1.46 -15.02
N LYS A 108 1.19 1.95 -14.25
CA LYS A 108 2.55 1.42 -14.26
C LYS A 108 2.99 0.85 -12.91
N LYS A 109 2.43 1.35 -11.80
CA LYS A 109 2.84 0.99 -10.44
C LYS A 109 1.91 -0.05 -9.84
N PHE A 110 2.49 -1.14 -9.36
CA PHE A 110 1.73 -2.27 -8.80
C PHE A 110 2.23 -2.61 -7.39
N LEU A 111 1.28 -2.93 -6.50
CA LEU A 111 1.55 -3.48 -5.18
C LEU A 111 1.20 -4.97 -5.20
N ILE A 112 2.20 -5.84 -5.08
CA ILE A 112 2.04 -7.27 -5.25
C ILE A 112 2.55 -8.02 -4.02
N MET A 113 1.67 -8.80 -3.39
CA MET A 113 1.99 -9.73 -2.31
C MET A 113 2.31 -11.10 -2.90
N PRO A 114 3.30 -11.82 -2.37
CA PRO A 114 3.49 -13.23 -2.72
C PRO A 114 2.21 -14.03 -2.44
N PRO A 115 1.95 -15.12 -3.22
CA PRO A 115 0.76 -15.93 -3.03
C PRO A 115 0.63 -16.49 -1.61
N ALA A 116 -0.56 -16.39 -1.04
CA ALA A 116 -0.88 -16.99 0.26
C ALA A 116 -1.16 -18.49 0.12
N PHE A 117 -1.34 -19.17 1.26
CA PHE A 117 -1.83 -20.53 1.38
C PHE A 117 -0.76 -21.62 1.34
N TYR A 118 0.28 -21.51 0.50
CA TYR A 118 1.35 -22.51 0.39
C TYR A 118 2.61 -22.03 1.11
N LYS A 119 3.46 -22.99 1.52
CA LYS A 119 4.79 -22.70 2.05
C LYS A 119 5.80 -22.74 0.92
N TYR A 120 6.69 -21.78 0.91
CA TYR A 120 7.75 -21.65 -0.09
C TYR A 120 8.88 -20.77 0.47
N GLU A 121 10.02 -20.80 -0.20
CA GLU A 121 11.26 -20.12 0.18
C GLU A 121 11.58 -18.96 -0.77
N ASP A 122 12.63 -18.20 -0.48
CA ASP A 122 13.05 -17.01 -1.24
C ASP A 122 13.19 -17.27 -2.74
N ASP A 123 13.82 -18.38 -3.15
CA ASP A 123 13.99 -18.72 -4.57
C ASP A 123 12.66 -18.87 -5.32
N ASN A 124 11.64 -19.39 -4.64
CA ASN A 124 10.30 -19.52 -5.20
C ASN A 124 9.66 -18.14 -5.39
N VAL A 125 9.85 -17.24 -4.43
CA VAL A 125 9.36 -15.85 -4.50
C VAL A 125 10.08 -15.09 -5.61
N ILE A 126 11.40 -15.21 -5.71
CA ILE A 126 12.19 -14.62 -6.79
C ILE A 126 11.67 -15.10 -8.15
N ASN A 127 11.41 -16.41 -8.30
CA ASN A 127 10.84 -16.96 -9.53
C ASN A 127 9.44 -16.40 -9.83
N PHE A 128 8.58 -16.25 -8.82
CA PHE A 128 7.24 -15.68 -8.98
C PHE A 128 7.30 -14.24 -9.57
N TYR A 129 8.11 -13.37 -8.97
CA TYR A 129 8.27 -11.99 -9.48
C TYR A 129 8.98 -11.95 -10.83
N THR A 130 9.94 -12.85 -11.07
CA THR A 130 10.59 -12.97 -12.38
C THR A 130 9.56 -13.23 -13.49
N LYS A 131 8.62 -14.17 -13.28
CA LYS A 131 7.56 -14.47 -14.25
C LYS A 131 6.62 -13.29 -14.52
N ILE A 132 6.32 -12.51 -13.49
CA ILE A 132 5.53 -11.29 -13.65
C ILE A 132 6.27 -10.24 -14.47
N ILE A 133 7.55 -10.02 -14.17
CA ILE A 133 8.38 -9.03 -14.86
C ILE A 133 8.66 -9.43 -16.31
N GLU A 134 8.89 -10.72 -16.58
CA GLU A 134 9.03 -11.24 -17.95
C GLU A 134 7.78 -10.92 -18.80
N ALA A 135 6.58 -11.01 -18.20
CA ALA A 135 5.34 -10.67 -18.88
C ALA A 135 5.10 -9.15 -18.99
N HIS A 136 5.61 -8.36 -18.05
CA HIS A 136 5.40 -6.92 -17.95
C HIS A 136 6.71 -6.17 -17.66
N PRO A 137 7.68 -6.12 -18.60
CA PRO A 137 9.01 -5.56 -18.34
C PRO A 137 9.05 -4.05 -18.08
N GLU A 138 7.95 -3.33 -18.35
CA GLU A 138 7.85 -1.88 -18.14
C GLU A 138 7.12 -1.51 -16.86
N CYS A 139 6.72 -2.48 -16.03
CA CYS A 139 6.00 -2.19 -14.79
C CYS A 139 6.97 -1.82 -13.65
N GLU A 140 6.47 -1.07 -12.69
CA GLU A 140 7.11 -0.77 -11.43
C GLU A 140 6.39 -1.53 -10.31
N ILE A 141 7.09 -2.38 -9.58
CA ILE A 141 6.53 -3.24 -8.54
C ILE A 141 7.01 -2.77 -7.17
N VAL A 142 6.06 -2.52 -6.28
CA VAL A 142 6.25 -2.43 -4.83
C VAL A 142 5.97 -3.81 -4.26
N LEU A 143 6.98 -4.46 -3.72
CA LEU A 143 6.84 -5.73 -3.01
C LEU A 143 5.95 -5.53 -1.79
N TYR A 144 5.08 -6.50 -1.47
CA TYR A 144 4.25 -6.39 -0.30
C TYR A 144 4.64 -7.45 0.74
N ASN A 145 5.36 -7.03 1.77
CA ASN A 145 5.83 -7.86 2.88
C ASN A 145 4.81 -7.86 4.01
N PHE A 146 3.99 -8.90 4.12
CA PHE A 146 3.04 -9.05 5.21
C PHE A 146 2.82 -10.53 5.55
N GLU A 147 3.73 -11.10 6.35
CA GLU A 147 3.75 -12.50 6.75
C GLU A 147 2.41 -12.99 7.32
N LYS A 148 1.74 -12.16 8.14
CA LYS A 148 0.45 -12.52 8.74
C LYS A 148 -0.66 -12.82 7.73
N LEU A 149 -0.56 -12.31 6.50
CA LEU A 149 -1.55 -12.52 5.45
C LEU A 149 -1.16 -13.60 4.46
N CYS A 150 0.10 -13.65 4.02
CA CYS A 150 0.53 -14.60 2.99
C CYS A 150 1.32 -15.79 3.52
N GLY A 151 1.74 -15.77 4.80
CA GLY A 151 2.53 -16.85 5.39
C GLY A 151 4.01 -16.85 5.02
N TYR A 152 4.46 -15.85 4.24
CA TYR A 152 5.85 -15.65 3.85
C TYR A 152 6.33 -14.26 4.29
N LYS A 153 7.56 -14.20 4.76
CA LYS A 153 8.23 -12.97 5.15
C LYS A 153 9.50 -12.80 4.32
N PHE A 154 9.59 -11.72 3.55
CA PHE A 154 10.79 -11.42 2.78
C PHE A 154 12.02 -11.33 3.68
N SER A 155 13.10 -12.04 3.31
CA SER A 155 14.43 -11.78 3.84
C SER A 155 15.03 -10.53 3.21
N VAL A 156 16.04 -9.96 3.86
CA VAL A 156 16.84 -8.87 3.30
C VAL A 156 17.51 -9.33 1.99
N GLU A 157 18.05 -10.54 2.00
CA GLU A 157 18.74 -11.16 0.86
C GLU A 157 17.81 -11.35 -0.35
N CYS A 158 16.57 -11.78 -0.12
CA CYS A 158 15.57 -11.92 -1.18
C CYS A 158 15.27 -10.59 -1.87
N VAL A 159 15.06 -9.52 -1.08
CA VAL A 159 14.79 -8.18 -1.63
C VAL A 159 16.01 -7.67 -2.41
N GLN A 160 17.22 -7.80 -1.85
CA GLN A 160 18.46 -7.39 -2.51
C GLN A 160 18.67 -8.12 -3.84
N GLU A 161 18.43 -9.43 -3.87
CA GLU A 161 18.57 -10.22 -5.11
C GLU A 161 17.52 -9.82 -6.16
N LEU A 162 16.27 -9.56 -5.76
CA LEU A 162 15.23 -9.06 -6.67
C LEU A 162 15.61 -7.70 -7.28
N VAL A 163 16.07 -6.76 -6.45
CA VAL A 163 16.50 -5.44 -6.93
C VAL A 163 17.72 -5.55 -7.85
N LYS A 164 18.69 -6.40 -7.51
CA LYS A 164 19.86 -6.64 -8.33
C LYS A 164 19.50 -7.16 -9.72
N ARG A 165 18.53 -8.08 -9.81
CA ARG A 165 18.06 -8.66 -11.08
C ARG A 165 17.20 -7.69 -11.89
N PHE A 166 16.37 -6.90 -11.20
CA PHE A 166 15.34 -6.06 -11.81
C PHE A 166 15.32 -4.64 -11.22
N PRO A 167 16.43 -3.87 -11.35
CA PRO A 167 16.58 -2.57 -10.68
C PRO A 167 15.57 -1.51 -11.14
N GLU A 168 15.04 -1.66 -12.38
CA GLU A 168 14.04 -0.72 -12.91
C GLU A 168 12.60 -1.13 -12.56
N GLN A 169 12.36 -2.43 -12.33
CA GLN A 169 11.03 -2.96 -12.08
C GLN A 169 10.72 -3.07 -10.58
N ILE A 170 11.67 -3.49 -9.76
CA ILE A 170 11.49 -3.63 -8.31
C ILE A 170 11.88 -2.31 -7.64
N VAL A 171 10.89 -1.44 -7.43
CA VAL A 171 11.11 -0.04 -7.05
C VAL A 171 10.92 0.25 -5.56
N GLY A 172 10.35 -0.69 -4.81
CA GLY A 172 10.13 -0.51 -3.38
C GLY A 172 9.53 -1.72 -2.70
N VAL A 173 9.35 -1.58 -1.39
CA VAL A 173 8.67 -2.56 -0.54
C VAL A 173 7.72 -1.85 0.44
N LYS A 174 6.48 -2.32 0.52
CA LYS A 174 5.60 -2.04 1.64
C LYS A 174 5.91 -3.06 2.73
N ASP A 175 6.47 -2.59 3.85
CA ASP A 175 6.87 -3.46 4.97
C ASP A 175 5.85 -3.42 6.12
N SER A 176 4.91 -4.36 6.11
CA SER A 176 3.93 -4.58 7.18
C SER A 176 4.35 -5.68 8.16
N SER A 177 5.45 -6.38 7.91
CA SER A 177 6.10 -7.31 8.84
C SER A 177 7.17 -6.63 9.70
N TYR A 178 7.58 -5.42 9.34
CA TYR A 178 8.53 -4.56 10.06
C TYR A 178 9.93 -5.14 10.26
N ASN A 179 10.32 -6.14 9.50
CA ASN A 179 11.66 -6.72 9.55
C ASN A 179 12.64 -6.11 8.55
N LEU A 180 12.16 -5.31 7.61
CA LEU A 180 12.97 -4.71 6.54
C LEU A 180 13.32 -3.26 6.81
N PHE A 181 12.39 -2.44 7.33
CA PHE A 181 12.56 -1.00 7.39
C PHE A 181 13.73 -0.50 8.25
N GLU A 182 14.22 -1.31 9.18
CA GLU A 182 15.41 -1.03 10.01
C GLU A 182 16.69 -1.70 9.49
N ASN A 183 16.57 -2.67 8.57
CA ASN A 183 17.68 -3.55 8.19
C ASN A 183 18.02 -3.54 6.70
N LEU A 184 17.17 -2.94 5.87
CA LEU A 184 17.33 -2.92 4.42
C LEU A 184 17.91 -1.59 3.97
N GLU A 185 19.05 -1.64 3.29
CA GLU A 185 19.70 -0.48 2.67
C GLU A 185 19.91 -0.78 1.19
N ILE A 186 19.19 -0.06 0.32
CA ILE A 186 19.30 -0.17 -1.13
C ILE A 186 19.11 1.23 -1.74
N ASP A 187 20.07 1.66 -2.55
CA ASP A 187 20.00 2.94 -3.26
C ASP A 187 18.83 2.99 -4.25
N ASN A 188 18.17 4.14 -4.35
CA ASN A 188 17.02 4.36 -5.25
C ASN A 188 15.85 3.39 -5.07
N PHE A 189 15.70 2.81 -3.88
CA PHE A 189 14.65 1.87 -3.54
C PHE A 189 13.78 2.43 -2.43
N SER A 190 12.45 2.32 -2.56
CA SER A 190 11.52 2.90 -1.61
C SER A 190 11.12 1.90 -0.53
N ILE A 191 11.45 2.18 0.72
CA ILE A 191 11.01 1.40 1.87
C ILE A 191 9.84 2.14 2.52
N LEU A 192 8.68 1.48 2.61
CA LEU A 192 7.41 2.07 3.03
C LEU A 192 6.79 1.22 4.15
N PRO A 193 7.11 1.48 5.44
CA PRO A 193 6.47 0.79 6.55
C PRO A 193 4.94 0.88 6.51
N GLY A 194 4.28 -0.17 6.99
CA GLY A 194 2.82 -0.31 6.97
C GLY A 194 2.10 0.30 8.19
N SER A 195 2.73 1.20 8.92
CA SER A 195 2.16 1.83 10.13
C SER A 195 2.65 3.25 10.32
N GLU A 196 1.75 4.14 10.74
CA GLU A 196 2.05 5.52 11.12
C GLU A 196 3.00 5.59 12.31
N SER A 197 2.97 4.62 13.22
CA SER A 197 3.90 4.54 14.36
C SER A 197 5.35 4.33 13.93
N LYS A 198 5.59 3.96 12.68
CA LYS A 198 6.92 3.77 12.07
C LYS A 198 7.33 4.94 11.16
N LEU A 199 6.45 5.94 10.94
CA LEU A 199 6.71 7.00 9.98
C LEU A 199 7.96 7.81 10.35
N LEU A 200 7.96 8.45 11.51
CA LEU A 200 9.07 9.35 11.89
C LEU A 200 10.39 8.57 12.00
N LYS A 201 10.41 7.46 12.72
CA LYS A 201 11.60 6.61 12.82
C LYS A 201 12.05 6.08 11.45
N GLY A 202 11.12 5.69 10.59
CA GLY A 202 11.44 5.25 9.24
C GLY A 202 12.11 6.35 8.41
N LEU A 203 11.59 7.57 8.45
CA LEU A 203 12.20 8.72 7.77
C LEU A 203 13.62 9.01 8.29
N GLU A 204 13.85 8.93 9.60
CA GLU A 204 15.17 9.05 10.21
C GLU A 204 16.16 7.97 9.74
N LEU A 205 15.67 6.79 9.42
CA LEU A 205 16.44 5.66 8.88
C LEU A 205 16.54 5.65 7.34
N GLY A 206 15.99 6.67 6.65
CA GLY A 206 16.05 6.76 5.19
C GLY A 206 14.89 6.09 4.44
N CYS A 207 13.84 5.65 5.14
CA CYS A 207 12.62 5.19 4.47
C CYS A 207 11.95 6.33 3.70
N SER A 208 11.20 5.96 2.67
CA SER A 208 10.62 6.92 1.72
C SER A 208 9.26 7.48 2.14
N GLY A 209 8.67 6.96 3.20
CA GLY A 209 7.33 7.31 3.67
C GLY A 209 6.59 6.10 4.20
N ILE A 210 5.29 6.01 4.00
CA ILE A 210 4.43 4.90 4.46
C ILE A 210 3.34 4.56 3.46
N ILE A 211 2.85 3.30 3.53
CA ILE A 211 1.58 2.87 2.93
C ILE A 211 0.75 2.22 4.03
N THR A 212 -0.29 2.87 4.54
CA THR A 212 -1.01 2.40 5.72
C THR A 212 -2.52 2.40 5.57
N ALA A 213 -3.18 1.54 6.36
CA ALA A 213 -4.65 1.49 6.43
C ALA A 213 -5.22 2.75 7.10
N THR A 214 -4.64 3.17 8.23
CA THR A 214 -5.16 4.30 9.01
C THR A 214 -4.92 5.66 8.33
N CYS A 215 -4.10 5.76 7.30
CA CYS A 215 -4.04 6.97 6.46
C CYS A 215 -5.38 7.29 5.79
N ASN A 216 -6.34 6.36 5.70
CA ASN A 216 -7.71 6.70 5.33
C ASN A 216 -8.35 7.75 6.26
N VAL A 217 -7.90 7.86 7.51
CA VAL A 217 -8.41 8.84 8.51
C VAL A 217 -7.34 9.79 9.02
N THR A 218 -6.06 9.52 8.79
CA THR A 218 -4.92 10.29 9.31
C THR A 218 -4.17 11.07 8.25
N SER A 219 -4.68 11.16 7.02
CA SER A 219 -4.00 11.77 5.86
C SER A 219 -3.29 13.08 6.19
N ALA A 220 -4.01 14.05 6.77
CA ALA A 220 -3.46 15.37 7.12
C ALA A 220 -2.38 15.29 8.21
N LEU A 221 -2.58 14.44 9.23
CA LEU A 221 -1.59 14.27 10.31
C LEU A 221 -0.31 13.60 9.81
N ALA A 222 -0.45 12.53 9.02
CA ALA A 222 0.69 11.82 8.44
C ALA A 222 1.47 12.74 7.48
N ARG A 223 0.74 13.52 6.66
CA ARG A 223 1.34 14.51 5.77
C ARG A 223 2.11 15.58 6.56
N LYS A 224 1.55 16.07 7.64
CA LYS A 224 2.23 17.07 8.49
C LYS A 224 3.52 16.52 9.09
N VAL A 225 3.52 15.30 9.62
CA VAL A 225 4.75 14.67 10.14
C VAL A 225 5.81 14.55 9.06
N TYR A 226 5.41 14.12 7.86
CA TYR A 226 6.29 13.99 6.70
C TYR A 226 6.89 15.33 6.28
N ASP A 227 6.06 16.35 6.08
CA ASP A 227 6.51 17.67 5.65
C ASP A 227 7.40 18.34 6.72
N ASP A 228 7.01 18.26 8.01
CA ASP A 228 7.82 18.80 9.12
C ASP A 228 9.21 18.14 9.20
N PHE A 229 9.32 16.85 8.90
CA PHE A 229 10.61 16.16 8.86
C PHE A 229 11.51 16.72 7.75
N PHE A 230 11.02 16.83 6.52
CA PHE A 230 11.82 17.35 5.41
C PHE A 230 12.10 18.85 5.51
N ASP A 231 11.17 19.61 6.07
CA ASP A 231 11.34 21.04 6.36
C ASP A 231 12.20 21.31 7.60
N LYS A 232 12.66 20.26 8.31
CA LYS A 232 13.43 20.35 9.58
C LYS A 232 12.70 21.15 10.67
N LYS A 233 11.37 21.01 10.72
CA LYS A 233 10.52 21.63 11.75
C LYS A 233 10.33 20.70 12.94
N GLU A 234 9.88 21.27 14.07
CA GLU A 234 9.51 20.52 15.25
C GLU A 234 8.34 19.55 14.97
N GLN A 235 8.46 18.31 15.47
CA GLN A 235 7.49 17.23 15.27
C GLN A 235 6.29 17.35 16.23
N SER A 236 5.41 18.31 16.00
CA SER A 236 4.23 18.56 16.86
C SER A 236 3.07 17.58 16.64
N ALA A 237 2.99 16.91 15.48
CA ALA A 237 1.88 16.05 15.09
C ALA A 237 2.13 14.55 15.32
N ASN A 238 3.38 14.11 15.48
CA ASN A 238 3.73 12.68 15.50
C ASN A 238 3.05 11.91 16.64
N GLN A 239 3.02 12.47 17.86
CA GLN A 239 2.38 11.81 18.99
C GLN A 239 0.89 11.59 18.75
N LYS A 240 0.19 12.59 18.22
CA LYS A 240 -1.24 12.48 17.89
C LYS A 240 -1.47 11.44 16.79
N LEU A 241 -0.61 11.41 15.76
CA LEU A 241 -0.66 10.43 14.69
C LEU A 241 -0.54 9.00 15.23
N CYS A 242 0.46 8.75 16.07
CA CYS A 242 0.67 7.44 16.70
C CYS A 242 -0.52 7.04 17.61
N ASN A 243 -1.08 7.98 18.36
CA ASN A 243 -2.23 7.71 19.23
C ASN A 243 -3.47 7.29 18.42
N VAL A 244 -3.73 7.92 17.27
CA VAL A 244 -4.84 7.51 16.39
C VAL A 244 -4.58 6.12 15.85
N ARG A 245 -3.37 5.83 15.35
CA ARG A 245 -2.99 4.50 14.89
C ARG A 245 -3.22 3.43 15.96
N ASN A 246 -2.72 3.65 17.17
CA ASN A 246 -2.86 2.72 18.29
C ASN A 246 -4.33 2.47 18.68
N ALA A 247 -5.19 3.46 18.52
CA ALA A 247 -6.62 3.29 18.78
C ALA A 247 -7.27 2.31 17.77
N PHE A 248 -6.90 2.38 16.50
CA PHE A 248 -7.40 1.47 15.47
C PHE A 248 -6.79 0.06 15.57
N GLU A 249 -5.54 -0.08 15.99
CA GLU A 249 -4.86 -1.39 16.12
C GLU A 249 -5.50 -2.34 17.15
N LYS A 250 -6.34 -1.83 18.03
CA LYS A 250 -7.12 -2.65 18.99
C LYS A 250 -8.18 -3.51 18.31
N TYR A 251 -8.47 -3.25 17.04
CA TYR A 251 -9.52 -3.90 16.26
C TYR A 251 -8.97 -4.43 14.95
N ASN A 252 -9.76 -5.22 14.23
CA ASN A 252 -9.50 -5.42 12.82
C ASN A 252 -9.55 -4.06 12.11
N LEU A 253 -8.46 -3.68 11.44
CA LEU A 253 -8.32 -2.34 10.86
C LEU A 253 -9.40 -2.03 9.82
N ILE A 254 -9.80 -3.00 9.00
CA ILE A 254 -10.85 -2.82 7.99
C ILE A 254 -12.18 -2.55 8.68
N SER A 255 -12.55 -3.42 9.63
CA SER A 255 -13.78 -3.29 10.43
C SER A 255 -13.81 -1.97 11.19
N GLY A 256 -12.69 -1.56 11.79
CA GLY A 256 -12.57 -0.31 12.52
C GLY A 256 -12.74 0.93 11.66
N LEU A 257 -12.10 0.95 10.48
CA LEU A 257 -12.21 2.06 9.52
C LEU A 257 -13.64 2.21 8.98
N HIS A 258 -14.26 1.09 8.61
CA HIS A 258 -15.65 1.10 8.15
C HIS A 258 -16.62 1.54 9.26
N ALA A 259 -16.44 1.04 10.49
CA ALA A 259 -17.23 1.47 11.63
C ALA A 259 -17.06 2.98 11.94
N TYR A 260 -15.83 3.50 11.85
CA TYR A 260 -15.56 4.92 12.04
C TYR A 260 -16.31 5.80 11.04
N TYR A 261 -16.15 5.51 9.76
CA TYR A 261 -16.79 6.29 8.70
C TYR A 261 -18.32 6.12 8.67
N SER A 262 -18.83 4.93 8.98
CA SER A 262 -20.28 4.66 8.97
C SER A 262 -21.09 5.48 9.99
N LYS A 263 -20.43 6.02 11.04
CA LYS A 263 -21.08 6.93 12.01
C LYS A 263 -21.60 8.21 11.38
N THR A 264 -20.96 8.68 10.33
CA THR A 264 -21.34 9.93 9.66
C THR A 264 -21.83 9.71 8.23
N ASN A 265 -21.51 8.58 7.61
CA ASN A 265 -21.89 8.30 6.24
C ASN A 265 -22.20 6.80 6.03
N GLY A 266 -23.46 6.50 5.78
CA GLY A 266 -23.96 5.13 5.65
C GLY A 266 -23.39 4.33 4.46
N ILE A 267 -22.67 4.95 3.52
CA ILE A 267 -22.04 4.21 2.42
C ILE A 267 -20.93 3.27 2.89
N TYR A 268 -20.38 3.47 4.08
CA TYR A 268 -19.28 2.68 4.65
C TYR A 268 -19.76 1.49 5.51
N LYS A 269 -21.07 1.26 5.63
CA LYS A 269 -21.63 0.27 6.54
C LYS A 269 -21.39 -1.20 6.16
N ASN A 270 -20.94 -1.48 4.95
CA ASN A 270 -20.78 -2.84 4.44
C ASN A 270 -19.31 -3.20 4.25
N VAL A 271 -18.97 -4.44 4.59
CA VAL A 271 -17.71 -5.12 4.25
C VAL A 271 -18.05 -6.48 3.65
N LEU A 272 -17.13 -7.06 2.88
CA LEU A 272 -17.34 -8.38 2.29
C LEU A 272 -17.11 -9.49 3.30
N PRO A 273 -18.01 -10.52 3.37
CA PRO A 273 -17.74 -11.71 4.15
C PRO A 273 -16.43 -12.39 3.73
N PRO A 274 -15.66 -12.98 4.67
CA PRO A 274 -15.99 -13.24 6.08
C PRO A 274 -15.71 -12.06 7.03
N LEU A 275 -15.36 -10.88 6.50
CA LEU A 275 -15.19 -9.69 7.35
C LEU A 275 -16.55 -9.25 7.91
N SER A 276 -16.50 -8.57 9.05
CA SER A 276 -17.66 -7.94 9.68
C SER A 276 -17.31 -6.53 10.11
N ILE A 277 -18.30 -5.64 10.11
CA ILE A 277 -18.15 -4.33 10.73
C ILE A 277 -18.15 -4.49 12.26
N LEU A 278 -17.46 -3.61 12.98
CA LEU A 278 -17.50 -3.62 14.44
C LEU A 278 -18.93 -3.31 14.91
N ASN A 279 -19.45 -4.15 15.80
CA ASN A 279 -20.69 -3.85 16.49
C ASN A 279 -20.48 -2.69 17.48
N SER A 280 -21.43 -1.79 17.55
CA SER A 280 -21.46 -0.64 18.48
C SER A 280 -21.50 -1.08 19.93
#